data_40954ebd14d3009eb399b82499539ab5
#
_entry.id   40954ebd14d3009eb399b82499539ab5
#
_cell.length_a   1.000
_cell.length_b   1.000
_cell.length_c   1.000
_cell.angle_alpha   90.00
_cell.angle_beta   90.00
_cell.angle_gamma   90.00
#
_symmetry.space_group_name_H-M   'P 1'
#
loop_
_entity.id
_entity.type
_entity.pdbx_description
1 polymer ?
#
loop_
_entity_poly.entity_id
_entity_poly.type
_entity_poly.pdbx_seq_one_letter_code
_entity_poly.pdbx_strand_id
1 'polypeptide(L)'
;MEKACQRLLLALKNKEKICIYGDYDVDGVSSTALLMTVFTKLGFNIDYYLPDRHSEGYGLHIESLQKLIPKYDLLITVDCGITALDEVDYAKDKIDMIITDHHLPREILPDAFAIINPTQTQCIYPNKNLCGVGVAFKLCQGLYQSLNKDIHELENYLDIVALGTIADIVPLVDENRRIVKKGLANIQNLGIKTLIEICNYDENNITTGHIGFGVAPRLNAAGRLTHASIAVELLLATDKQTARQKALYLDEENKQRQEIVEDIFHEAVKKIEENNLQENKIIIVVGENWHEGVIGIAASRLQEKYYRPIIIIATKDNIGKASCRSIDGLHMKNALTYCEQDLMVYGGHSKAAGFTIDLAKLDDFISHMQTYANEHLTDEDLIPIYQVETVLTPQDITMDFIEELSLLEPFGMGNPKPQFVCQNLLVTKSMKMGKENNHLRFNFAYNNTQYTAIGWHMADVADDINNKYVDILFQPELNHWNDHTYLQFKLSDLRQSKRKISYLEEFPAYDTIGKIYLCLRNQEKKYGQSIFSLKDCQSLLKQIYNLNLSDYSIKQCLIILSEINILTINQDKIKLLSLPNQKIDIKNSPTFAKRFNLQKL
;
A
#
# COMPACT_ATOMS: atom_id res chain seq x y z
N MET A 1 -30.35 -9.35 9.93
CA MET A 1 -30.28 -10.56 9.08
C MET A 1 -31.61 -11.31 9.04
N GLU A 2 -32.11 -11.86 10.13
CA GLU A 2 -33.34 -12.69 10.13
C GLU A 2 -34.54 -11.98 9.50
N LYS A 3 -34.87 -10.73 9.90
CA LYS A 3 -35.93 -9.91 9.33
C LYS A 3 -35.83 -9.74 7.81
N ALA A 4 -34.59 -9.55 7.30
CA ALA A 4 -34.32 -9.43 5.88
C ALA A 4 -34.57 -10.77 5.14
N CYS A 5 -34.08 -11.88 5.69
CA CYS A 5 -34.30 -13.20 5.09
C CYS A 5 -35.79 -13.57 5.04
N GLN A 6 -36.56 -13.31 6.12
CA GLN A 6 -37.99 -13.54 6.15
C GLN A 6 -38.71 -12.72 5.07
N ARG A 7 -38.34 -11.44 4.90
CA ARG A 7 -38.94 -10.59 3.85
C ARG A 7 -38.61 -11.09 2.44
N LEU A 8 -37.38 -11.57 2.23
CA LEU A 8 -36.99 -12.17 0.95
C LEU A 8 -37.72 -13.48 0.66
N LEU A 9 -37.90 -14.33 1.66
CA LEU A 9 -38.73 -15.56 1.49
C LEU A 9 -40.17 -15.24 1.13
N LEU A 10 -40.75 -14.18 1.70
CA LEU A 10 -42.05 -13.70 1.32
C LEU A 10 -42.08 -13.20 -0.13
N ALA A 11 -41.12 -12.42 -0.54
CA ALA A 11 -40.98 -11.93 -1.91
C ALA A 11 -40.84 -13.07 -2.92
N LEU A 12 -40.02 -14.10 -2.59
CA LEU A 12 -39.89 -15.30 -3.42
C LEU A 12 -41.24 -16.06 -3.57
N LYS A 13 -41.94 -16.24 -2.45
CA LYS A 13 -43.26 -16.92 -2.43
C LYS A 13 -44.29 -16.17 -3.26
N ASN A 14 -44.33 -14.85 -3.16
CA ASN A 14 -45.31 -13.99 -3.83
C ASN A 14 -44.88 -13.64 -5.27
N LYS A 15 -43.66 -14.02 -5.70
CA LYS A 15 -43.07 -13.65 -6.99
C LYS A 15 -42.96 -12.13 -7.17
N GLU A 16 -42.65 -11.42 -6.08
CA GLU A 16 -42.49 -9.98 -6.07
C GLU A 16 -41.32 -9.56 -6.94
N LYS A 17 -41.42 -8.39 -7.56
CA LYS A 17 -40.37 -7.82 -8.38
C LYS A 17 -39.44 -7.02 -7.50
N ILE A 18 -38.16 -7.41 -7.45
CA ILE A 18 -37.11 -6.82 -6.60
C ILE A 18 -36.17 -6.00 -7.46
N CYS A 19 -35.79 -4.81 -6.98
CA CYS A 19 -34.67 -4.04 -7.55
C CYS A 19 -33.48 -4.00 -6.57
N ILE A 20 -32.30 -4.35 -7.05
CA ILE A 20 -31.03 -4.09 -6.36
C ILE A 20 -30.60 -2.67 -6.74
N TYR A 21 -30.47 -1.80 -5.76
CA TYR A 21 -29.90 -0.46 -5.93
C TYR A 21 -28.45 -0.49 -5.49
N GLY A 22 -27.50 -0.50 -6.44
CA GLY A 22 -26.06 -0.57 -6.18
C GLY A 22 -25.36 0.77 -6.26
N ASP A 23 -24.05 0.76 -5.96
CA ASP A 23 -23.15 1.87 -6.26
C ASP A 23 -22.38 1.61 -7.56
N TYR A 24 -21.74 2.66 -8.09
CA TYR A 24 -21.05 2.65 -9.38
C TYR A 24 -19.59 2.18 -9.32
N ASP A 25 -19.01 2.00 -8.13
CA ASP A 25 -17.66 1.49 -7.98
C ASP A 25 -17.57 -0.05 -8.00
N VAL A 26 -16.36 -0.61 -7.91
CA VAL A 26 -16.19 -2.07 -8.03
C VAL A 26 -16.84 -2.83 -6.88
N ASP A 27 -16.94 -2.27 -5.68
CA ASP A 27 -17.61 -2.96 -4.57
C ASP A 27 -19.13 -3.00 -4.80
N GLY A 28 -19.75 -1.87 -5.16
CA GLY A 28 -21.17 -1.81 -5.53
C GLY A 28 -21.49 -2.66 -6.76
N VAL A 29 -20.65 -2.63 -7.81
CA VAL A 29 -20.75 -3.47 -9.01
C VAL A 29 -20.67 -4.95 -8.67
N SER A 30 -19.68 -5.36 -7.85
CA SER A 30 -19.51 -6.75 -7.42
C SER A 30 -20.66 -7.22 -6.54
N SER A 31 -21.14 -6.35 -5.64
CA SER A 31 -22.30 -6.60 -4.79
C SER A 31 -23.58 -6.86 -5.62
N THR A 32 -23.81 -5.99 -6.60
CA THR A 32 -24.93 -6.10 -7.54
C THR A 32 -24.84 -7.40 -8.35
N ALA A 33 -23.67 -7.68 -8.94
CA ALA A 33 -23.48 -8.90 -9.74
C ALA A 33 -23.64 -10.17 -8.91
N LEU A 34 -23.15 -10.18 -7.65
CA LEU A 34 -23.31 -11.30 -6.73
C LEU A 34 -24.78 -11.58 -6.43
N LEU A 35 -25.54 -10.55 -6.00
CA LEU A 35 -26.97 -10.72 -5.69
C LEU A 35 -27.77 -11.10 -6.94
N MET A 36 -27.53 -10.47 -8.09
CA MET A 36 -28.16 -10.83 -9.37
C MET A 36 -27.93 -12.31 -9.69
N THR A 37 -26.69 -12.80 -9.57
CA THR A 37 -26.35 -14.19 -9.87
C THR A 37 -27.03 -15.17 -8.91
N VAL A 38 -26.90 -14.94 -7.61
CA VAL A 38 -27.40 -15.85 -6.57
C VAL A 38 -28.93 -15.85 -6.54
N PHE A 39 -29.57 -14.68 -6.61
CA PHE A 39 -31.03 -14.57 -6.52
C PHE A 39 -31.70 -15.09 -7.79
N THR A 40 -31.13 -14.88 -8.98
CA THR A 40 -31.62 -15.51 -10.22
C THR A 40 -31.55 -17.04 -10.12
N LYS A 41 -30.46 -17.61 -9.59
CA LYS A 41 -30.34 -19.06 -9.36
C LYS A 41 -31.38 -19.59 -8.37
N LEU A 42 -31.78 -18.77 -7.40
CA LEU A 42 -32.82 -19.10 -6.42
C LEU A 42 -34.26 -18.90 -6.94
N GLY A 43 -34.43 -18.32 -8.13
CA GLY A 43 -35.73 -18.12 -8.79
C GLY A 43 -36.44 -16.82 -8.40
N PHE A 44 -35.74 -15.83 -7.86
CA PHE A 44 -36.28 -14.49 -7.64
C PHE A 44 -36.52 -13.75 -8.96
N ASN A 45 -37.56 -12.91 -8.99
CA ASN A 45 -37.80 -11.94 -10.05
C ASN A 45 -37.04 -10.65 -9.71
N ILE A 46 -35.82 -10.50 -10.26
CA ILE A 46 -34.86 -9.49 -9.81
C ILE A 46 -34.30 -8.68 -10.98
N ASP A 47 -34.09 -7.42 -10.73
CA ASP A 47 -33.50 -6.46 -11.63
C ASP A 47 -32.52 -5.56 -10.83
N TYR A 48 -31.75 -4.69 -11.48
CA TYR A 48 -30.85 -3.79 -10.78
C TYR A 48 -30.92 -2.36 -11.33
N TYR A 49 -30.46 -1.42 -10.52
CA TYR A 49 -30.28 -0.02 -10.85
C TYR A 49 -28.95 0.47 -10.26
N LEU A 50 -28.17 1.19 -11.06
CA LEU A 50 -26.99 1.90 -10.61
C LEU A 50 -27.17 3.40 -10.88
N PRO A 51 -26.88 4.28 -9.91
CA PRO A 51 -26.94 5.72 -10.14
C PRO A 51 -25.83 6.17 -11.09
N ASP A 52 -26.13 7.19 -11.88
CA ASP A 52 -25.11 7.83 -12.71
C ASP A 52 -24.30 8.82 -11.86
N ARG A 53 -23.00 8.61 -11.81
CA ARG A 53 -22.07 9.41 -10.99
C ARG A 53 -22.13 10.91 -11.27
N HIS A 54 -22.33 11.32 -12.53
CA HIS A 54 -22.25 12.71 -12.95
C HIS A 54 -23.56 13.46 -12.72
N SER A 55 -24.68 12.82 -12.96
CA SER A 55 -26.01 13.44 -12.86
C SER A 55 -26.68 13.21 -11.51
N GLU A 56 -26.42 12.06 -10.85
CA GLU A 56 -27.09 11.68 -9.59
C GLU A 56 -26.12 11.72 -8.38
N GLY A 57 -24.82 11.40 -8.59
CA GLY A 57 -23.85 11.35 -7.51
C GLY A 57 -23.80 10.01 -6.79
N TYR A 58 -23.33 10.00 -5.55
CA TYR A 58 -23.19 8.81 -4.70
C TYR A 58 -24.43 8.58 -3.83
N GLY A 59 -24.85 7.33 -3.71
CA GLY A 59 -25.86 6.90 -2.77
C GLY A 59 -27.29 6.91 -3.33
N LEU A 60 -28.27 6.89 -2.43
CA LEU A 60 -29.69 6.96 -2.77
C LEU A 60 -30.12 8.38 -3.13
N HIS A 61 -31.02 8.51 -4.11
CA HIS A 61 -31.59 9.79 -4.54
C HIS A 61 -33.10 9.69 -4.67
N ILE A 62 -33.83 10.71 -4.20
CA ILE A 62 -35.29 10.76 -4.24
C ILE A 62 -35.81 10.65 -5.68
N GLU A 63 -35.14 11.31 -6.64
CA GLU A 63 -35.52 11.27 -8.06
C GLU A 63 -35.44 9.86 -8.65
N SER A 64 -34.45 9.09 -8.22
CA SER A 64 -34.28 7.69 -8.64
C SER A 64 -35.34 6.81 -7.97
N LEU A 65 -35.62 7.03 -6.68
CA LEU A 65 -36.69 6.32 -5.97
C LEU A 65 -38.07 6.59 -6.58
N GLN A 66 -38.36 7.82 -7.03
CA GLN A 66 -39.61 8.16 -7.74
C GLN A 66 -39.81 7.33 -9.00
N LYS A 67 -38.72 6.97 -9.70
CA LYS A 67 -38.77 6.15 -10.93
C LYS A 67 -38.89 4.66 -10.61
N LEU A 68 -38.37 4.20 -9.49
CA LEU A 68 -38.26 2.79 -9.12
C LEU A 68 -39.47 2.29 -8.33
N ILE A 69 -39.96 3.04 -7.35
CA ILE A 69 -41.10 2.65 -6.49
C ILE A 69 -42.30 2.15 -7.27
N PRO A 70 -42.73 2.78 -8.38
CA PRO A 70 -43.92 2.29 -9.13
C PRO A 70 -43.70 0.97 -9.87
N LYS A 71 -42.45 0.47 -9.97
CA LYS A 71 -42.10 -0.69 -10.81
C LYS A 71 -41.72 -1.93 -10.00
N TYR A 72 -41.41 -1.77 -8.72
CA TYR A 72 -40.87 -2.83 -7.88
C TYR A 72 -41.64 -2.93 -6.56
N ASP A 73 -41.63 -4.13 -5.98
CA ASP A 73 -42.32 -4.43 -4.72
C ASP A 73 -41.34 -4.39 -3.52
N LEU A 74 -40.05 -4.50 -3.78
CA LEU A 74 -38.98 -4.49 -2.78
C LEU A 74 -37.72 -3.86 -3.36
N LEU A 75 -37.05 -3.00 -2.59
CA LEU A 75 -35.71 -2.48 -2.89
C LEU A 75 -34.68 -3.09 -1.96
N ILE A 76 -33.51 -3.45 -2.51
CA ILE A 76 -32.34 -3.87 -1.74
C ILE A 76 -31.20 -2.96 -2.12
N THR A 77 -30.67 -2.18 -1.17
CA THR A 77 -29.47 -1.42 -1.44
C THR A 77 -28.23 -2.27 -1.19
N VAL A 78 -27.20 -2.09 -1.99
CA VAL A 78 -25.89 -2.70 -1.78
C VAL A 78 -24.83 -1.62 -1.82
N ASP A 79 -23.92 -1.65 -0.82
CA ASP A 79 -22.79 -0.73 -0.69
C ASP A 79 -23.20 0.75 -0.55
N CYS A 80 -24.42 1.02 -0.16
CA CYS A 80 -24.97 2.35 0.11
C CYS A 80 -26.23 2.28 0.96
N GLY A 81 -26.68 3.44 1.45
CA GLY A 81 -27.98 3.63 2.07
C GLY A 81 -28.00 3.82 3.56
N ILE A 82 -26.93 3.47 4.31
CA ILE A 82 -26.91 3.61 5.79
C ILE A 82 -27.01 5.06 6.27
N THR A 83 -26.65 6.01 5.43
CA THR A 83 -26.67 7.45 5.74
C THR A 83 -27.85 8.19 5.11
N ALA A 84 -28.69 7.49 4.31
CA ALA A 84 -29.76 8.04 3.49
C ALA A 84 -31.09 8.17 4.29
N LEU A 85 -31.16 9.14 5.21
CA LEU A 85 -32.31 9.32 6.08
C LEU A 85 -33.54 9.83 5.33
N ASP A 86 -33.38 10.89 4.55
CA ASP A 86 -34.47 11.57 3.86
C ASP A 86 -35.02 10.69 2.72
N GLU A 87 -34.14 9.98 2.02
CA GLU A 87 -34.51 9.08 0.92
C GLU A 87 -35.29 7.85 1.42
N VAL A 88 -34.86 7.28 2.56
CA VAL A 88 -35.56 6.15 3.17
C VAL A 88 -36.91 6.59 3.76
N ASP A 89 -36.96 7.77 4.40
CA ASP A 89 -38.22 8.33 4.88
C ASP A 89 -39.19 8.62 3.72
N TYR A 90 -38.68 9.11 2.60
CA TYR A 90 -39.47 9.28 1.38
C TYR A 90 -40.04 7.95 0.87
N ALA A 91 -39.29 6.85 0.93
CA ALA A 91 -39.71 5.52 0.46
C ALA A 91 -40.62 4.81 1.46
N LYS A 92 -40.61 5.20 2.73
CA LYS A 92 -41.43 4.63 3.80
C LYS A 92 -42.91 4.61 3.41
N ASP A 93 -43.63 3.56 3.79
CA ASP A 93 -45.02 3.32 3.47
C ASP A 93 -45.34 3.17 1.96
N LYS A 94 -44.34 3.29 1.07
CA LYS A 94 -44.50 3.11 -0.39
C LYS A 94 -43.90 1.80 -0.88
N ILE A 95 -42.75 1.42 -0.31
CA ILE A 95 -42.02 0.20 -0.67
C ILE A 95 -41.15 -0.25 0.50
N ASP A 96 -41.08 -1.55 0.74
CA ASP A 96 -40.10 -2.09 1.69
C ASP A 96 -38.67 -1.94 1.17
N MET A 97 -37.75 -1.56 2.07
CA MET A 97 -36.34 -1.41 1.73
C MET A 97 -35.46 -2.23 2.67
N ILE A 98 -34.57 -3.04 2.10
CA ILE A 98 -33.51 -3.74 2.82
C ILE A 98 -32.20 -3.03 2.50
N ILE A 99 -31.54 -2.46 3.50
CA ILE A 99 -30.24 -1.81 3.35
C ILE A 99 -29.14 -2.84 3.66
N THR A 100 -28.21 -3.06 2.70
CA THR A 100 -26.95 -3.75 2.93
C THR A 100 -25.80 -2.79 2.66
N ASP A 101 -25.03 -2.48 3.69
CA ASP A 101 -24.00 -1.44 3.62
C ASP A 101 -22.89 -1.76 4.63
N HIS A 102 -21.73 -1.14 4.49
CA HIS A 102 -20.61 -1.28 5.40
C HIS A 102 -20.08 0.08 5.89
N HIS A 103 -20.54 1.17 5.31
CA HIS A 103 -20.14 2.52 5.70
C HIS A 103 -20.54 2.83 7.15
N LEU A 104 -19.85 3.80 7.75
CA LEU A 104 -20.15 4.23 9.11
C LEU A 104 -21.54 4.88 9.18
N PRO A 105 -22.41 4.42 10.07
CA PRO A 105 -23.73 5.00 10.26
C PRO A 105 -23.64 6.40 10.89
N ARG A 106 -24.68 7.20 10.70
CA ARG A 106 -24.93 8.40 11.51
C ARG A 106 -25.46 7.99 12.90
N GLU A 107 -25.59 8.95 13.80
CA GLU A 107 -26.21 8.72 15.12
C GLU A 107 -27.63 8.17 14.99
N ILE A 108 -28.37 8.68 14.01
CA ILE A 108 -29.72 8.21 13.67
C ILE A 108 -29.63 7.29 12.45
N LEU A 109 -30.20 6.11 12.56
CA LEU A 109 -30.30 5.17 11.45
C LEU A 109 -31.54 5.43 10.59
N PRO A 110 -31.52 5.17 9.28
CA PRO A 110 -32.71 5.22 8.43
C PRO A 110 -33.76 4.20 8.87
N ASP A 111 -35.05 4.57 8.81
CA ASP A 111 -36.14 3.69 9.19
C ASP A 111 -36.56 2.72 8.05
N ALA A 112 -35.57 1.91 7.62
CA ALA A 112 -35.76 0.88 6.60
C ALA A 112 -36.41 -0.39 7.19
N PHE A 113 -37.03 -1.22 6.32
CA PHE A 113 -37.59 -2.51 6.74
C PHE A 113 -36.56 -3.38 7.45
N ALA A 114 -35.34 -3.47 6.92
CA ALA A 114 -34.21 -4.14 7.57
C ALA A 114 -32.88 -3.46 7.19
N ILE A 115 -31.94 -3.43 8.12
CA ILE A 115 -30.58 -2.93 7.90
C ILE A 115 -29.57 -4.02 8.24
N ILE A 116 -28.69 -4.34 7.30
CA ILE A 116 -27.56 -5.25 7.46
C ILE A 116 -26.29 -4.44 7.25
N ASN A 117 -25.67 -4.07 8.35
CA ASN A 117 -24.42 -3.33 8.35
C ASN A 117 -23.61 -3.71 9.60
N PRO A 118 -22.38 -4.22 9.45
CA PRO A 118 -21.58 -4.68 10.58
C PRO A 118 -21.09 -3.56 11.48
N THR A 119 -21.02 -2.31 10.99
CA THR A 119 -20.49 -1.15 11.71
C THR A 119 -21.51 -0.50 12.66
N GLN A 120 -22.79 -0.93 12.63
CA GLN A 120 -23.78 -0.46 13.60
C GLN A 120 -23.32 -0.75 15.04
N THR A 121 -23.56 0.19 15.96
CA THR A 121 -23.13 0.10 17.37
C THR A 121 -23.63 -1.17 18.07
N GLN A 122 -24.85 -1.61 17.75
CA GLN A 122 -25.46 -2.79 18.39
C GLN A 122 -25.18 -4.10 17.63
N CYS A 123 -24.49 -4.06 16.51
CA CYS A 123 -24.18 -5.24 15.74
C CYS A 123 -23.13 -6.08 16.45
N ILE A 124 -23.44 -7.35 16.73
CA ILE A 124 -22.53 -8.30 17.38
C ILE A 124 -21.64 -9.08 16.41
N TYR A 125 -21.77 -8.85 15.11
CA TYR A 125 -20.94 -9.52 14.12
C TYR A 125 -19.47 -9.17 14.34
N PRO A 126 -18.55 -10.16 14.45
CA PRO A 126 -17.19 -9.91 14.91
C PRO A 126 -16.36 -9.13 13.89
N ASN A 127 -16.52 -9.40 12.58
CA ASN A 127 -15.80 -8.68 11.54
C ASN A 127 -16.51 -7.39 11.16
N LYS A 128 -15.93 -6.26 11.58
CA LYS A 128 -16.44 -4.92 11.27
C LYS A 128 -15.89 -4.36 9.95
N ASN A 129 -14.95 -5.05 9.34
CA ASN A 129 -14.23 -4.61 8.15
C ASN A 129 -14.71 -5.27 6.85
N LEU A 130 -15.94 -5.81 6.83
CA LEU A 130 -16.50 -6.29 5.57
C LEU A 130 -16.76 -5.08 4.66
N CYS A 131 -16.47 -5.22 3.37
CA CYS A 131 -16.92 -4.30 2.33
C CYS A 131 -18.38 -4.59 1.90
N GLY A 132 -18.96 -3.80 1.01
CA GLY A 132 -20.33 -3.95 0.55
C GLY A 132 -20.62 -5.34 -0.01
N VAL A 133 -19.76 -5.89 -0.89
CA VAL A 133 -19.95 -7.25 -1.41
C VAL A 133 -19.79 -8.33 -0.33
N GLY A 134 -18.95 -8.08 0.67
CA GLY A 134 -18.85 -8.95 1.85
C GLY A 134 -20.17 -9.00 2.62
N VAL A 135 -20.84 -7.86 2.82
CA VAL A 135 -22.15 -7.77 3.46
C VAL A 135 -23.23 -8.44 2.60
N ALA A 136 -23.25 -8.20 1.28
CA ALA A 136 -24.14 -8.87 0.34
C ALA A 136 -23.96 -10.40 0.36
N PHE A 137 -22.71 -10.86 0.46
CA PHE A 137 -22.39 -12.29 0.61
C PHE A 137 -22.97 -12.87 1.90
N LYS A 138 -22.94 -12.13 3.02
CA LYS A 138 -23.59 -12.55 4.27
C LYS A 138 -25.10 -12.65 4.13
N LEU A 139 -25.73 -11.76 3.38
CA LEU A 139 -27.16 -11.87 3.07
C LEU A 139 -27.44 -13.15 2.29
N CYS A 140 -26.62 -13.49 1.27
CA CYS A 140 -26.74 -14.75 0.54
C CYS A 140 -26.62 -15.97 1.47
N GLN A 141 -25.64 -15.97 2.40
CA GLN A 141 -25.47 -17.06 3.37
C GLN A 141 -26.69 -17.21 4.28
N GLY A 142 -27.22 -16.10 4.81
CA GLY A 142 -28.42 -16.10 5.64
C GLY A 142 -29.65 -16.63 4.88
N LEU A 143 -29.78 -16.25 3.61
CA LEU A 143 -30.88 -16.72 2.75
C LEU A 143 -30.75 -18.23 2.44
N TYR A 144 -29.54 -18.73 2.13
CA TYR A 144 -29.29 -20.17 1.91
C TYR A 144 -29.63 -20.99 3.15
N GLN A 145 -29.23 -20.53 4.34
CA GLN A 145 -29.60 -21.18 5.60
C GLN A 145 -31.12 -21.20 5.80
N SER A 146 -31.79 -20.09 5.52
CA SER A 146 -33.25 -19.99 5.66
C SER A 146 -34.01 -20.89 4.68
N LEU A 147 -33.42 -21.22 3.53
CA LEU A 147 -33.92 -22.15 2.53
C LEU A 147 -33.47 -23.60 2.74
N ASN A 148 -32.74 -23.91 3.82
CA ASN A 148 -32.10 -25.20 4.08
C ASN A 148 -31.21 -25.69 2.93
N LYS A 149 -30.50 -24.76 2.25
CA LYS A 149 -29.54 -25.07 1.19
C LYS A 149 -28.12 -25.11 1.73
N ASP A 150 -27.23 -25.83 1.04
CA ASP A 150 -25.83 -25.90 1.40
C ASP A 150 -25.14 -24.56 1.14
N ILE A 151 -24.65 -23.92 2.21
CA ILE A 151 -23.93 -22.64 2.13
C ILE A 151 -22.59 -22.75 1.40
N HIS A 152 -21.99 -23.95 1.31
CA HIS A 152 -20.74 -24.19 0.59
C HIS A 152 -20.90 -23.97 -0.92
N GLU A 153 -22.10 -24.05 -1.47
CA GLU A 153 -22.35 -23.68 -2.88
C GLU A 153 -21.98 -22.22 -3.16
N LEU A 154 -22.03 -21.35 -2.15
CA LEU A 154 -21.68 -19.93 -2.29
C LEU A 154 -20.17 -19.70 -2.41
N GLU A 155 -19.35 -20.69 -2.07
CA GLU A 155 -17.88 -20.59 -2.27
C GLU A 155 -17.49 -20.44 -3.74
N ASN A 156 -18.38 -20.85 -4.69
CA ASN A 156 -18.18 -20.65 -6.12
C ASN A 156 -18.24 -19.17 -6.56
N TYR A 157 -18.66 -18.26 -5.70
CA TYR A 157 -18.74 -16.83 -5.98
C TYR A 157 -17.74 -16.01 -5.18
N LEU A 158 -16.78 -16.66 -4.48
CA LEU A 158 -15.79 -15.97 -3.68
C LEU A 158 -14.82 -15.14 -4.51
N ASP A 159 -14.66 -15.40 -5.79
CA ASP A 159 -13.89 -14.59 -6.73
C ASP A 159 -14.51 -13.19 -6.91
N ILE A 160 -15.84 -13.09 -7.06
CA ILE A 160 -16.56 -11.81 -7.12
C ILE A 160 -16.45 -11.09 -5.78
N VAL A 161 -16.58 -11.82 -4.65
CA VAL A 161 -16.45 -11.23 -3.31
C VAL A 161 -15.02 -10.74 -3.07
N ALA A 162 -14.02 -11.50 -3.50
CA ALA A 162 -12.61 -11.10 -3.42
C ALA A 162 -12.31 -9.85 -4.26
N LEU A 163 -12.90 -9.75 -5.46
CA LEU A 163 -12.75 -8.59 -6.35
C LEU A 163 -13.17 -7.29 -5.64
N GLY A 164 -14.39 -7.23 -5.10
CA GLY A 164 -14.87 -6.04 -4.39
C GLY A 164 -14.08 -5.79 -3.10
N THR A 165 -13.79 -6.85 -2.32
CA THR A 165 -13.00 -6.73 -1.07
C THR A 165 -11.62 -6.10 -1.31
N ILE A 166 -10.95 -6.46 -2.41
CA ILE A 166 -9.64 -5.89 -2.77
C ILE A 166 -9.79 -4.45 -3.28
N ALA A 167 -10.82 -4.21 -4.10
CA ALA A 167 -11.02 -2.92 -4.74
C ALA A 167 -11.43 -1.82 -3.76
N ASP A 168 -12.18 -2.15 -2.72
CA ASP A 168 -12.61 -1.24 -1.65
C ASP A 168 -11.50 -0.97 -0.60
N ILE A 169 -10.37 -1.67 -0.71
CA ILE A 169 -9.18 -1.47 0.14
C ILE A 169 -9.49 -1.71 1.64
N VAL A 170 -10.44 -2.56 1.97
CA VAL A 170 -10.70 -2.95 3.37
C VAL A 170 -9.58 -3.83 3.92
N PRO A 171 -9.37 -3.87 5.25
CA PRO A 171 -8.32 -4.67 5.86
C PRO A 171 -8.41 -6.16 5.49
N LEU A 172 -7.33 -6.72 4.94
CA LEU A 172 -7.20 -8.14 4.59
C LEU A 172 -6.77 -8.97 5.80
N VAL A 173 -7.59 -8.92 6.84
CA VAL A 173 -7.44 -9.68 8.08
C VAL A 173 -8.64 -10.61 8.27
N ASP A 174 -8.53 -11.55 9.18
CA ASP A 174 -9.61 -12.46 9.59
C ASP A 174 -10.40 -13.05 8.40
N GLU A 175 -11.68 -12.74 8.30
CA GLU A 175 -12.57 -13.28 7.27
C GLU A 175 -12.28 -12.72 5.89
N ASN A 176 -11.98 -11.44 5.76
CA ASN A 176 -11.62 -10.81 4.48
C ASN A 176 -10.41 -11.50 3.86
N ARG A 177 -9.38 -11.80 4.67
CA ARG A 177 -8.22 -12.55 4.21
C ARG A 177 -8.57 -13.94 3.68
N ARG A 178 -9.47 -14.66 4.38
CA ARG A 178 -9.91 -16.00 3.95
C ARG A 178 -10.71 -15.94 2.65
N ILE A 179 -11.62 -14.96 2.51
CA ILE A 179 -12.40 -14.70 1.30
C ILE A 179 -11.46 -14.46 0.13
N VAL A 180 -10.54 -13.51 0.27
CA VAL A 180 -9.59 -13.15 -0.80
C VAL A 180 -8.69 -14.32 -1.15
N LYS A 181 -8.14 -15.04 -0.15
CA LYS A 181 -7.28 -16.21 -0.41
C LYS A 181 -7.99 -17.30 -1.19
N LYS A 182 -9.24 -17.63 -0.81
CA LYS A 182 -10.04 -18.65 -1.50
C LYS A 182 -10.52 -18.16 -2.88
N GLY A 183 -10.97 -16.91 -2.98
CA GLY A 183 -11.48 -16.33 -4.22
C GLY A 183 -10.41 -16.21 -5.31
N LEU A 184 -9.20 -15.79 -4.96
CA LEU A 184 -8.08 -15.71 -5.91
C LEU A 184 -7.55 -17.09 -6.32
N ALA A 185 -7.62 -18.09 -5.43
CA ALA A 185 -7.19 -19.46 -5.75
C ALA A 185 -8.14 -20.18 -6.72
N ASN A 186 -9.37 -19.72 -6.88
CA ASN A 186 -10.37 -20.38 -7.72
C ASN A 186 -11.28 -19.35 -8.41
N ILE A 187 -10.74 -18.65 -9.38
CA ILE A 187 -11.50 -17.67 -10.16
C ILE A 187 -12.38 -18.44 -11.17
N GLN A 188 -13.70 -18.30 -11.05
CA GLN A 188 -14.69 -18.97 -11.89
C GLN A 188 -15.39 -17.97 -12.82
N ASN A 189 -15.58 -16.73 -12.39
CA ASN A 189 -16.31 -15.70 -13.12
C ASN A 189 -15.64 -15.42 -14.48
N LEU A 190 -16.44 -15.54 -15.55
CA LEU A 190 -15.97 -15.38 -16.91
C LEU A 190 -15.47 -13.97 -17.21
N GLY A 191 -16.16 -12.95 -16.66
CA GLY A 191 -15.76 -11.55 -16.80
C GLY A 191 -14.39 -11.27 -16.17
N ILE A 192 -14.17 -11.76 -14.94
CA ILE A 192 -12.87 -11.61 -14.23
C ILE A 192 -11.76 -12.31 -15.03
N LYS A 193 -11.98 -13.57 -15.47
CA LYS A 193 -11.01 -14.31 -16.31
C LYS A 193 -10.66 -13.54 -17.57
N THR A 194 -11.66 -12.99 -18.25
CA THR A 194 -11.44 -12.24 -19.48
C THR A 194 -10.62 -10.97 -19.25
N LEU A 195 -10.84 -10.26 -18.13
CA LEU A 195 -10.02 -9.09 -17.77
C LEU A 195 -8.57 -9.50 -17.44
N ILE A 196 -8.37 -10.62 -16.76
CA ILE A 196 -7.04 -11.19 -16.47
C ILE A 196 -6.28 -11.48 -17.78
N GLU A 197 -6.95 -12.12 -18.77
CA GLU A 197 -6.39 -12.34 -20.11
C GLU A 197 -6.00 -11.04 -20.81
N ILE A 198 -6.86 -10.01 -20.77
CA ILE A 198 -6.59 -8.70 -21.39
C ILE A 198 -5.41 -7.98 -20.69
N CYS A 199 -5.27 -8.17 -19.38
CA CYS A 199 -4.13 -7.65 -18.62
C CYS A 199 -2.83 -8.41 -18.90
N ASN A 200 -2.85 -9.53 -19.63
CA ASN A 200 -1.74 -10.45 -19.84
C ASN A 200 -1.15 -11.00 -18.53
N TYR A 201 -2.00 -11.26 -17.53
CA TYR A 201 -1.59 -11.90 -16.29
C TYR A 201 -1.71 -13.41 -16.39
N ASP A 202 -0.81 -14.12 -15.68
CA ASP A 202 -0.92 -15.58 -15.53
C ASP A 202 -2.07 -15.91 -14.58
N GLU A 203 -3.11 -16.56 -15.09
CA GLU A 203 -4.31 -16.92 -14.31
C GLU A 203 -4.03 -17.86 -13.13
N ASN A 204 -2.89 -18.58 -13.14
CA ASN A 204 -2.49 -19.47 -12.05
C ASN A 204 -1.82 -18.73 -10.88
N ASN A 205 -1.39 -17.47 -11.09
CA ASN A 205 -0.61 -16.69 -10.13
C ASN A 205 -1.22 -15.30 -9.88
N ILE A 206 -2.53 -15.24 -9.73
CA ILE A 206 -3.23 -13.97 -9.48
C ILE A 206 -3.03 -13.51 -8.03
N THR A 207 -2.53 -12.29 -7.87
CA THR A 207 -2.32 -11.63 -6.59
C THR A 207 -3.33 -10.49 -6.38
N THR A 208 -3.42 -9.99 -5.14
CA THR A 208 -4.20 -8.77 -4.83
C THR A 208 -3.72 -7.57 -5.64
N GLY A 209 -2.43 -7.46 -5.93
CA GLY A 209 -1.87 -6.43 -6.78
C GLY A 209 -2.39 -6.49 -8.22
N HIS A 210 -2.49 -7.69 -8.81
CA HIS A 210 -3.08 -7.88 -10.15
C HIS A 210 -4.55 -7.42 -10.19
N ILE A 211 -5.31 -7.71 -9.14
CA ILE A 211 -6.69 -7.26 -9.04
C ILE A 211 -6.75 -5.73 -8.82
N GLY A 212 -6.06 -5.21 -7.80
CA GLY A 212 -6.16 -3.81 -7.40
C GLY A 212 -5.60 -2.81 -8.43
N PHE A 213 -4.55 -3.18 -9.16
CA PHE A 213 -3.90 -2.30 -10.14
C PHE A 213 -4.19 -2.65 -11.61
N GLY A 214 -4.73 -3.83 -11.87
CA GLY A 214 -5.06 -4.27 -13.23
C GLY A 214 -6.56 -4.40 -13.47
N VAL A 215 -7.23 -5.33 -12.80
CA VAL A 215 -8.65 -5.68 -13.04
C VAL A 215 -9.59 -4.58 -12.53
N ALA A 216 -9.50 -4.21 -11.26
CA ALA A 216 -10.41 -3.26 -10.63
C ALA A 216 -10.39 -1.85 -11.30
N PRO A 217 -9.25 -1.28 -11.73
CA PRO A 217 -9.24 0.00 -12.43
C PRO A 217 -10.03 0.01 -13.74
N ARG A 218 -10.10 -1.12 -14.46
CA ARG A 218 -10.89 -1.27 -15.69
C ARG A 218 -12.38 -1.23 -15.41
N LEU A 219 -12.84 -1.93 -14.37
CA LEU A 219 -14.23 -1.88 -13.92
C LEU A 219 -14.61 -0.48 -13.42
N ASN A 220 -13.74 0.16 -12.62
CA ASN A 220 -13.95 1.52 -12.11
C ASN A 220 -13.95 2.59 -13.21
N ALA A 221 -13.32 2.35 -14.36
CA ALA A 221 -13.25 3.34 -15.44
C ALA A 221 -14.64 3.68 -15.98
N ALA A 222 -15.52 2.68 -16.14
CA ALA A 222 -16.90 2.88 -16.57
C ALA A 222 -17.65 3.87 -15.65
N GLY A 223 -17.62 3.67 -14.34
CA GLY A 223 -18.26 4.58 -13.37
C GLY A 223 -17.63 5.98 -13.28
N ARG A 224 -16.53 6.24 -13.98
CA ARG A 224 -15.85 7.56 -14.02
C ARG A 224 -16.04 8.32 -15.33
N LEU A 225 -16.16 7.63 -16.46
CA LEU A 225 -16.23 8.21 -17.80
C LEU A 225 -17.57 7.94 -18.48
N THR A 226 -18.20 6.81 -18.16
CA THR A 226 -19.48 6.35 -18.73
C THR A 226 -20.38 5.79 -17.62
N HIS A 227 -21.20 4.79 -17.90
CA HIS A 227 -22.13 4.19 -16.94
C HIS A 227 -21.62 2.83 -16.44
N ALA A 228 -21.66 2.62 -15.11
CA ALA A 228 -21.11 1.42 -14.45
C ALA A 228 -21.85 0.11 -14.79
N SER A 229 -23.03 0.16 -15.39
CA SER A 229 -23.81 -1.04 -15.77
C SER A 229 -23.03 -2.03 -16.63
N ILE A 230 -22.13 -1.54 -17.51
CA ILE A 230 -21.32 -2.41 -18.37
C ILE A 230 -20.37 -3.31 -17.55
N ALA A 231 -19.93 -2.85 -16.39
CA ALA A 231 -19.11 -3.64 -15.48
C ALA A 231 -19.95 -4.75 -14.81
N VAL A 232 -21.18 -4.46 -14.38
CA VAL A 232 -22.12 -5.47 -13.89
C VAL A 232 -22.42 -6.48 -15.00
N GLU A 233 -22.73 -6.02 -16.21
CA GLU A 233 -23.03 -6.90 -17.35
C GLU A 233 -21.85 -7.79 -17.75
N LEU A 234 -20.60 -7.32 -17.57
CA LEU A 234 -19.41 -8.14 -17.75
C LEU A 234 -19.34 -9.26 -16.71
N LEU A 235 -19.57 -8.95 -15.43
CA LEU A 235 -19.55 -9.94 -14.36
C LEU A 235 -20.72 -10.95 -14.46
N LEU A 236 -21.81 -10.58 -15.12
CA LEU A 236 -22.97 -11.44 -15.39
C LEU A 236 -22.88 -12.19 -16.72
N ALA A 237 -21.84 -11.96 -17.53
CA ALA A 237 -21.70 -12.60 -18.84
C ALA A 237 -21.57 -14.12 -18.72
N THR A 238 -22.33 -14.85 -19.55
CA THR A 238 -22.37 -16.32 -19.58
C THR A 238 -21.67 -16.91 -20.80
N ASP A 239 -21.30 -16.08 -21.78
CA ASP A 239 -20.58 -16.50 -22.97
C ASP A 239 -19.31 -15.68 -23.20
N LYS A 240 -18.29 -16.31 -23.79
CA LYS A 240 -16.96 -15.71 -24.00
C LYS A 240 -16.99 -14.52 -24.96
N GLN A 241 -17.86 -14.50 -25.96
CA GLN A 241 -17.91 -13.41 -26.94
C GLN A 241 -18.39 -12.12 -26.29
N THR A 242 -19.51 -12.19 -25.55
CA THR A 242 -20.05 -11.05 -24.79
C THR A 242 -19.05 -10.57 -23.72
N ALA A 243 -18.45 -11.49 -22.96
CA ALA A 243 -17.45 -11.14 -21.96
C ALA A 243 -16.26 -10.40 -22.59
N ARG A 244 -15.73 -10.91 -23.71
CA ARG A 244 -14.58 -10.29 -24.40
C ARG A 244 -14.92 -8.90 -24.94
N GLN A 245 -16.09 -8.73 -25.53
CA GLN A 245 -16.53 -7.43 -26.07
C GLN A 245 -16.61 -6.37 -24.97
N LYS A 246 -17.24 -6.71 -23.83
CA LYS A 246 -17.37 -5.80 -22.69
C LYS A 246 -16.05 -5.50 -22.00
N ALA A 247 -15.20 -6.52 -21.84
CA ALA A 247 -13.89 -6.36 -21.23
C ALA A 247 -12.94 -5.51 -22.09
N LEU A 248 -12.99 -5.62 -23.43
CA LEU A 248 -12.23 -4.75 -24.34
C LEU A 248 -12.73 -3.29 -24.28
N TYR A 249 -14.04 -3.09 -24.17
CA TYR A 249 -14.61 -1.76 -23.99
C TYR A 249 -14.10 -1.12 -22.67
N LEU A 250 -14.12 -1.87 -21.57
CA LEU A 250 -13.63 -1.39 -20.27
C LEU A 250 -12.10 -1.14 -20.27
N ASP A 251 -11.33 -1.92 -21.03
CA ASP A 251 -9.89 -1.69 -21.20
C ASP A 251 -9.62 -0.38 -21.95
N GLU A 252 -10.43 -0.08 -22.98
CA GLU A 252 -10.31 1.19 -23.72
C GLU A 252 -10.69 2.39 -22.86
N GLU A 253 -11.81 2.33 -22.12
CA GLU A 253 -12.21 3.36 -21.15
C GLU A 253 -11.12 3.59 -20.09
N ASN A 254 -10.47 2.51 -19.62
CA ASN A 254 -9.39 2.61 -18.67
C ASN A 254 -8.13 3.27 -19.26
N LYS A 255 -7.81 3.03 -20.54
CA LYS A 255 -6.71 3.72 -21.25
C LYS A 255 -6.99 5.21 -21.37
N GLN A 256 -8.19 5.58 -21.81
CA GLN A 256 -8.59 6.99 -21.89
C GLN A 256 -8.52 7.68 -20.53
N ARG A 257 -9.03 7.00 -19.49
CA ARG A 257 -8.89 7.49 -18.11
C ARG A 257 -7.43 7.73 -17.73
N GLN A 258 -6.53 6.77 -18.07
CA GLN A 258 -5.10 6.89 -17.76
C GLN A 258 -4.47 8.08 -18.49
N GLU A 259 -4.80 8.29 -19.75
CA GLU A 259 -4.32 9.44 -20.54
C GLU A 259 -4.77 10.77 -19.91
N ILE A 260 -6.05 10.90 -19.58
CA ILE A 260 -6.57 12.11 -18.92
C ILE A 260 -5.88 12.35 -17.56
N VAL A 261 -5.66 11.29 -16.77
CA VAL A 261 -4.95 11.41 -15.48
C VAL A 261 -3.51 11.85 -15.68
N GLU A 262 -2.82 11.32 -16.72
CA GLU A 262 -1.43 11.65 -17.01
C GLU A 262 -1.30 13.13 -17.43
N ASP A 263 -2.18 13.60 -18.29
CA ASP A 263 -2.21 15.01 -18.72
C ASP A 263 -2.42 15.96 -17.55
N ILE A 264 -3.43 15.66 -16.68
CA ILE A 264 -3.68 16.45 -15.47
C ILE A 264 -2.47 16.41 -14.53
N PHE A 265 -1.87 15.23 -14.33
CA PHE A 265 -0.72 15.08 -13.46
C PHE A 265 0.47 15.91 -13.95
N HIS A 266 0.81 15.84 -15.24
CA HIS A 266 1.92 16.62 -15.81
C HIS A 266 1.66 18.12 -15.74
N GLU A 267 0.46 18.57 -16.07
CA GLU A 267 0.10 19.99 -15.96
C GLU A 267 0.16 20.47 -14.50
N ALA A 268 -0.34 19.67 -13.56
CA ALA A 268 -0.30 19.98 -12.13
C ALA A 268 1.14 20.05 -11.61
N VAL A 269 2.01 19.08 -11.96
CA VAL A 269 3.44 19.10 -11.63
C VAL A 269 4.09 20.38 -12.13
N LYS A 270 3.86 20.74 -13.39
CA LYS A 270 4.40 21.98 -13.98
C LYS A 270 3.95 23.22 -13.19
N LYS A 271 2.65 23.32 -12.85
CA LYS A 271 2.14 24.45 -12.05
C LYS A 271 2.73 24.49 -10.63
N ILE A 272 2.93 23.33 -10.01
CA ILE A 272 3.55 23.22 -8.67
C ILE A 272 5.00 23.73 -8.72
N GLU A 273 5.79 23.29 -9.70
CA GLU A 273 7.21 23.61 -9.81
C GLU A 273 7.44 25.06 -10.24
N GLU A 274 6.67 25.58 -11.21
CA GLU A 274 6.77 26.97 -11.68
C GLU A 274 6.39 28.00 -10.60
N ASN A 275 5.48 27.66 -9.69
CA ASN A 275 5.03 28.53 -8.61
C ASN A 275 5.64 28.19 -7.24
N ASN A 276 6.59 27.25 -7.17
CA ASN A 276 7.26 26.78 -5.95
C ASN A 276 6.27 26.30 -4.87
N LEU A 277 5.12 25.71 -5.26
CA LEU A 277 4.08 25.28 -4.32
C LEU A 277 4.52 24.10 -3.46
N GLN A 278 5.55 23.33 -3.86
CA GLN A 278 6.14 22.24 -3.12
C GLN A 278 6.81 22.68 -1.80
N GLU A 279 7.09 23.96 -1.64
CA GLU A 279 7.62 24.53 -0.39
C GLU A 279 6.54 24.72 0.67
N ASN A 280 5.27 24.75 0.27
CA ASN A 280 4.14 24.87 1.17
C ASN A 280 3.88 23.56 1.93
N LYS A 281 3.31 23.64 3.13
CA LYS A 281 2.91 22.46 3.92
C LYS A 281 1.69 21.74 3.34
N ILE A 282 0.88 22.42 2.55
CA ILE A 282 -0.21 21.85 1.75
C ILE A 282 -0.12 22.41 0.33
N ILE A 283 -0.31 21.55 -0.67
CA ILE A 283 -0.26 21.94 -2.07
C ILE A 283 -1.68 22.05 -2.61
N ILE A 284 -2.04 23.22 -3.13
CA ILE A 284 -3.33 23.48 -3.75
C ILE A 284 -3.08 23.86 -5.21
N VAL A 285 -3.65 23.08 -6.13
CA VAL A 285 -3.48 23.29 -7.57
C VAL A 285 -4.83 23.44 -8.24
N VAL A 286 -4.95 24.45 -9.08
CA VAL A 286 -6.17 24.78 -9.82
C VAL A 286 -5.94 24.57 -11.32
N GLY A 287 -6.89 23.89 -11.98
CA GLY A 287 -6.84 23.69 -13.41
C GLY A 287 -8.20 23.87 -14.07
N GLU A 288 -8.19 24.54 -15.22
CA GLU A 288 -9.40 24.77 -16.01
C GLU A 288 -9.76 23.52 -16.81
N ASN A 289 -11.05 23.18 -16.82
CA ASN A 289 -11.60 22.06 -17.60
C ASN A 289 -10.98 20.70 -17.30
N TRP A 290 -10.32 20.51 -16.15
CA TRP A 290 -9.89 19.20 -15.73
C TRP A 290 -11.11 18.30 -15.43
N HIS A 291 -11.03 17.05 -15.82
CA HIS A 291 -12.14 16.12 -15.66
C HIS A 291 -12.35 15.74 -14.19
N GLU A 292 -13.48 16.18 -13.60
CA GLU A 292 -13.79 16.00 -12.16
C GLU A 292 -13.78 14.54 -11.68
N GLY A 293 -14.15 13.59 -12.56
CA GLY A 293 -14.17 12.16 -12.24
C GLY A 293 -12.80 11.53 -11.98
N VAL A 294 -11.70 12.20 -12.40
CA VAL A 294 -10.35 11.62 -12.32
C VAL A 294 -9.34 12.46 -11.52
N ILE A 295 -9.66 13.72 -11.17
CA ILE A 295 -8.74 14.57 -10.38
C ILE A 295 -8.33 13.92 -9.04
N GLY A 296 -9.17 13.08 -8.44
CA GLY A 296 -8.84 12.35 -7.22
C GLY A 296 -7.69 11.34 -7.40
N ILE A 297 -7.54 10.79 -8.61
CA ILE A 297 -6.42 9.89 -8.93
C ILE A 297 -5.13 10.70 -9.08
N ALA A 298 -5.20 11.83 -9.80
CA ALA A 298 -4.08 12.74 -9.92
C ALA A 298 -3.64 13.29 -8.56
N ALA A 299 -4.59 13.63 -7.66
CA ALA A 299 -4.29 14.08 -6.30
C ALA A 299 -3.54 13.01 -5.49
N SER A 300 -3.91 11.73 -5.60
CA SER A 300 -3.18 10.63 -4.94
C SER A 300 -1.75 10.52 -5.45
N ARG A 301 -1.53 10.58 -6.78
CA ARG A 301 -0.19 10.52 -7.38
C ARG A 301 0.70 11.71 -6.98
N LEU A 302 0.12 12.91 -6.89
CA LEU A 302 0.85 14.09 -6.40
C LEU A 302 1.19 13.97 -4.93
N GLN A 303 0.27 13.44 -4.11
CA GLN A 303 0.51 13.19 -2.69
C GLN A 303 1.66 12.19 -2.49
N GLU A 304 1.73 11.13 -3.27
CA GLU A 304 2.85 10.18 -3.27
C GLU A 304 4.17 10.84 -3.70
N LYS A 305 4.13 11.68 -4.76
CA LYS A 305 5.33 12.35 -5.29
C LYS A 305 5.93 13.36 -4.29
N TYR A 306 5.08 14.20 -3.69
CA TYR A 306 5.54 15.32 -2.86
C TYR A 306 5.49 15.05 -1.36
N TYR A 307 4.82 13.99 -0.94
CA TYR A 307 4.50 13.66 0.45
C TYR A 307 3.95 14.88 1.21
N ARG A 308 2.91 15.49 0.65
CA ARG A 308 2.19 16.66 1.19
C ARG A 308 0.68 16.42 1.08
N PRO A 309 -0.15 17.00 1.94
CA PRO A 309 -1.56 17.12 1.63
C PRO A 309 -1.75 17.85 0.31
N ILE A 310 -2.61 17.30 -0.55
CA ILE A 310 -2.87 17.80 -1.91
C ILE A 310 -4.34 18.13 -2.06
N ILE A 311 -4.64 19.28 -2.65
CA ILE A 311 -5.96 19.67 -3.11
C ILE A 311 -5.86 19.99 -4.61
N ILE A 312 -6.58 19.26 -5.43
CA ILE A 312 -6.76 19.56 -6.86
C ILE A 312 -8.16 20.13 -7.05
N ILE A 313 -8.24 21.27 -7.69
CA ILE A 313 -9.50 21.96 -8.00
C ILE A 313 -9.66 22.04 -9.52
N ALA A 314 -10.68 21.35 -10.04
CA ALA A 314 -11.12 21.49 -11.43
C ALA A 314 -12.14 22.60 -11.53
N THR A 315 -11.89 23.60 -12.37
CA THR A 315 -12.76 24.78 -12.52
C THR A 315 -13.53 24.76 -13.83
N LYS A 316 -14.81 25.09 -13.73
CA LYS A 316 -15.70 25.27 -14.88
C LYS A 316 -16.86 26.21 -14.48
N ASP A 317 -17.24 27.14 -15.34
CA ASP A 317 -18.43 28.02 -15.19
C ASP A 317 -18.54 28.69 -13.79
N ASN A 318 -17.46 29.29 -13.29
CA ASN A 318 -17.32 29.91 -11.96
C ASN A 318 -17.43 28.94 -10.76
N ILE A 319 -17.50 27.65 -10.98
CA ILE A 319 -17.53 26.62 -9.94
C ILE A 319 -16.24 25.83 -9.96
N GLY A 320 -15.69 25.58 -8.75
CA GLY A 320 -14.58 24.65 -8.55
C GLY A 320 -15.07 23.37 -7.90
N LYS A 321 -14.76 22.21 -8.49
CA LYS A 321 -14.92 20.90 -7.84
C LYS A 321 -13.55 20.36 -7.47
N ALA A 322 -13.40 19.98 -6.20
CA ALA A 322 -12.11 19.60 -5.64
C ALA A 322 -12.05 18.15 -5.18
N SER A 323 -10.85 17.58 -5.28
CA SER A 323 -10.49 16.33 -4.64
C SER A 323 -9.24 16.50 -3.81
N CYS A 324 -9.32 16.06 -2.55
CA CYS A 324 -8.29 16.22 -1.54
C CYS A 324 -7.69 14.87 -1.17
N ARG A 325 -6.36 14.84 -0.96
CA ARG A 325 -5.63 13.70 -0.38
C ARG A 325 -4.72 14.20 0.71
N SER A 326 -4.60 13.45 1.80
CA SER A 326 -3.83 13.84 2.98
C SER A 326 -2.80 12.81 3.39
N ILE A 327 -1.80 13.29 4.14
CA ILE A 327 -0.80 12.50 4.86
C ILE A 327 -1.24 12.25 6.30
N ASP A 328 -0.47 11.48 7.08
CA ASP A 328 -0.85 11.13 8.46
C ASP A 328 -0.97 12.34 9.40
N GLY A 329 -0.18 13.39 9.21
CA GLY A 329 -0.17 14.56 10.07
C GLY A 329 -1.39 15.48 9.96
N LEU A 330 -2.26 15.36 8.93
CA LEU A 330 -3.38 16.29 8.73
C LEU A 330 -4.71 15.55 8.51
N HIS A 331 -5.73 15.89 9.32
CA HIS A 331 -7.09 15.38 9.14
C HIS A 331 -7.88 16.26 8.16
N MET A 332 -8.01 15.81 6.89
CA MET A 332 -8.56 16.62 5.79
C MET A 332 -9.97 17.13 6.06
N LYS A 333 -10.87 16.30 6.61
CA LYS A 333 -12.23 16.74 6.91
C LYS A 333 -12.25 17.89 7.92
N ASN A 334 -11.39 17.86 8.96
CA ASN A 334 -11.31 18.93 9.94
C ASN A 334 -10.77 20.22 9.30
N ALA A 335 -9.79 20.12 8.40
CA ALA A 335 -9.28 21.24 7.64
C ALA A 335 -10.36 21.89 6.76
N LEU A 336 -11.19 21.07 6.08
CA LEU A 336 -12.33 21.60 5.31
C LEU A 336 -13.40 22.22 6.22
N THR A 337 -13.65 21.66 7.40
CA THR A 337 -14.59 22.24 8.37
C THR A 337 -14.10 23.62 8.85
N TYR A 338 -12.80 23.81 9.04
CA TYR A 338 -12.24 25.13 9.37
C TYR A 338 -12.49 26.18 8.26
N CYS A 339 -12.53 25.73 7.00
CA CYS A 339 -12.77 26.59 5.84
C CYS A 339 -14.25 26.58 5.38
N GLU A 340 -15.21 26.08 6.18
CA GLU A 340 -16.59 25.84 5.74
C GLU A 340 -17.31 27.07 5.17
N GLN A 341 -16.97 28.28 5.68
CA GLN A 341 -17.54 29.55 5.21
C GLN A 341 -17.19 29.89 3.73
N ASP A 342 -16.15 29.25 3.18
CA ASP A 342 -15.69 29.48 1.82
C ASP A 342 -16.28 28.42 0.87
N LEU A 343 -16.90 27.37 1.39
CA LEU A 343 -17.33 26.19 0.64
C LEU A 343 -18.84 26.16 0.46
N MET A 344 -19.29 25.68 -0.69
CA MET A 344 -20.72 25.44 -0.98
C MET A 344 -21.16 24.09 -0.40
N VAL A 345 -20.37 23.05 -0.63
CA VAL A 345 -20.59 21.68 -0.14
C VAL A 345 -19.23 21.04 0.10
N TYR A 346 -19.09 20.29 1.17
CA TYR A 346 -17.88 19.51 1.44
C TYR A 346 -18.21 18.21 2.17
N GLY A 347 -17.32 17.22 2.01
CA GLY A 347 -17.46 15.93 2.69
C GLY A 347 -16.20 15.08 2.55
N GLY A 348 -16.13 14.02 3.34
CA GLY A 348 -15.02 13.08 3.29
C GLY A 348 -14.54 12.62 4.67
N HIS A 349 -13.34 12.07 4.68
CA HIS A 349 -12.69 11.45 5.83
C HIS A 349 -11.33 12.09 6.12
N SER A 350 -10.56 11.50 7.02
CA SER A 350 -9.23 12.03 7.41
C SER A 350 -8.24 12.09 6.25
N LYS A 351 -8.23 11.08 5.36
CA LYS A 351 -7.23 10.94 4.28
C LYS A 351 -7.71 11.42 2.92
N ALA A 352 -9.01 11.43 2.68
CA ALA A 352 -9.59 11.80 1.39
C ALA A 352 -10.89 12.57 1.61
N ALA A 353 -11.07 13.65 0.87
CA ALA A 353 -12.25 14.50 0.92
C ALA A 353 -12.49 15.16 -0.44
N GLY A 354 -13.63 15.80 -0.58
CA GLY A 354 -13.96 16.61 -1.74
C GLY A 354 -14.84 17.79 -1.34
N PHE A 355 -14.86 18.81 -2.18
CA PHE A 355 -15.73 19.96 -1.96
C PHE A 355 -16.10 20.65 -3.28
N THR A 356 -17.11 21.51 -3.21
CA THR A 356 -17.49 22.44 -4.27
C THR A 356 -17.34 23.87 -3.73
N ILE A 357 -16.78 24.76 -4.55
CA ILE A 357 -16.48 26.13 -4.19
C ILE A 357 -16.91 27.10 -5.31
N ASP A 358 -17.39 28.28 -4.93
CA ASP A 358 -17.51 29.42 -5.84
C ASP A 358 -16.11 30.04 -6.05
N LEU A 359 -15.71 30.26 -7.31
CA LEU A 359 -14.38 30.82 -7.61
C LEU A 359 -14.14 32.22 -7.02
N ALA A 360 -15.20 32.95 -6.72
CA ALA A 360 -15.09 34.22 -5.99
C ALA A 360 -14.53 34.07 -4.55
N LYS A 361 -14.59 32.85 -3.98
CA LYS A 361 -14.07 32.50 -2.66
C LYS A 361 -12.73 31.77 -2.66
N LEU A 362 -12.17 31.53 -3.85
CA LEU A 362 -10.99 30.67 -4.00
C LEU A 362 -9.76 31.21 -3.26
N ASP A 363 -9.48 32.50 -3.37
CA ASP A 363 -8.31 33.12 -2.75
C ASP A 363 -8.42 33.10 -1.22
N ASP A 364 -9.62 33.37 -0.68
CA ASP A 364 -9.91 33.29 0.76
C ASP A 364 -9.70 31.85 1.26
N PHE A 365 -10.26 30.87 0.54
CA PHE A 365 -10.08 29.45 0.85
C PHE A 365 -8.61 29.04 0.87
N ILE A 366 -7.84 29.42 -0.15
CA ILE A 366 -6.40 29.11 -0.22
C ILE A 366 -5.67 29.69 0.99
N SER A 367 -5.95 30.93 1.35
CA SER A 367 -5.34 31.60 2.51
C SER A 367 -5.68 30.90 3.83
N HIS A 368 -6.96 30.59 4.07
CA HIS A 368 -7.41 29.88 5.28
C HIS A 368 -6.81 28.48 5.37
N MET A 369 -6.81 27.73 4.27
CA MET A 369 -6.26 26.38 4.24
C MET A 369 -4.74 26.34 4.47
N GLN A 370 -3.99 27.31 3.91
CA GLN A 370 -2.55 27.45 4.18
C GLN A 370 -2.30 27.79 5.66
N THR A 371 -3.10 28.68 6.24
CA THR A 371 -3.02 29.02 7.66
C THR A 371 -3.25 27.79 8.51
N TYR A 372 -4.32 27.04 8.27
CA TYR A 372 -4.62 25.80 8.98
C TYR A 372 -3.48 24.78 8.88
N ALA A 373 -2.95 24.56 7.69
CA ALA A 373 -1.86 23.61 7.48
C ALA A 373 -0.56 24.04 8.21
N ASN A 374 -0.26 25.34 8.23
CA ASN A 374 0.91 25.87 8.93
C ASN A 374 0.82 25.72 10.46
N GLU A 375 -0.39 25.80 11.01
CA GLU A 375 -0.63 25.65 12.45
C GLU A 375 -0.65 24.18 12.91
N HIS A 376 -1.04 23.24 12.02
CA HIS A 376 -1.30 21.85 12.39
C HIS A 376 -0.25 20.86 11.90
N LEU A 377 0.62 21.24 10.95
CA LEU A 377 1.70 20.41 10.46
C LEU A 377 3.05 20.92 10.91
N THR A 378 3.90 20.03 11.37
CA THR A 378 5.33 20.27 11.60
C THR A 378 6.15 19.84 10.39
N ASP A 379 7.42 20.23 10.32
CA ASP A 379 8.32 19.78 9.24
C ASP A 379 8.59 18.27 9.34
N GLU A 380 8.49 17.69 10.52
CA GLU A 380 8.66 16.25 10.77
C GLU A 380 7.49 15.45 10.17
N ASP A 381 6.26 15.96 10.20
CA ASP A 381 5.08 15.34 9.60
C ASP A 381 5.20 15.24 8.06
N LEU A 382 6.05 16.07 7.47
CA LEU A 382 6.28 16.14 6.02
C LEU A 382 7.40 15.21 5.53
N ILE A 383 7.93 14.38 6.40
CA ILE A 383 8.95 13.38 6.09
C ILE A 383 8.30 12.00 6.09
N PRO A 384 8.36 11.25 4.97
CA PRO A 384 7.78 9.91 4.91
C PRO A 384 8.48 8.96 5.89
N ILE A 385 7.71 8.24 6.68
CA ILE A 385 8.20 7.23 7.62
C ILE A 385 7.83 5.85 7.09
N TYR A 386 8.84 4.99 6.92
CA TYR A 386 8.64 3.61 6.52
C TYR A 386 8.76 2.68 7.73
N GLN A 387 7.79 1.77 7.87
CA GLN A 387 7.88 0.67 8.82
C GLN A 387 8.67 -0.46 8.17
N VAL A 388 9.65 -0.99 8.89
CA VAL A 388 10.48 -2.10 8.44
C VAL A 388 10.41 -3.24 9.45
N GLU A 389 10.35 -4.47 8.95
CA GLU A 389 10.32 -5.66 9.81
C GLU A 389 11.66 -5.86 10.53
N THR A 390 12.73 -5.80 9.76
CA THR A 390 14.09 -5.95 10.31
C THR A 390 15.16 -5.54 9.29
N VAL A 391 16.40 -5.44 9.78
CA VAL A 391 17.61 -5.29 8.95
C VAL A 391 18.15 -6.68 8.63
N LEU A 392 18.33 -6.97 7.33
CA LEU A 392 18.86 -8.23 6.83
C LEU A 392 20.18 -8.01 6.08
N THR A 393 20.95 -9.09 5.90
CA THR A 393 22.01 -9.12 4.90
C THR A 393 21.49 -9.73 3.60
N PRO A 394 22.08 -9.41 2.43
CA PRO A 394 21.66 -10.02 1.17
C PRO A 394 21.73 -11.56 1.16
N GLN A 395 22.57 -12.17 2.00
CA GLN A 395 22.69 -13.62 2.12
C GLN A 395 21.54 -14.28 2.90
N ASP A 396 20.82 -13.52 3.73
CA ASP A 396 19.64 -14.01 4.46
C ASP A 396 18.44 -14.17 3.52
N ILE A 397 18.48 -13.51 2.34
CA ILE A 397 17.40 -13.54 1.35
C ILE A 397 17.63 -14.74 0.44
N THR A 398 17.04 -15.85 0.80
CA THR A 398 17.08 -17.11 0.03
C THR A 398 15.75 -17.36 -0.69
N MET A 399 15.70 -18.36 -1.57
CA MET A 399 14.45 -18.79 -2.19
C MET A 399 13.47 -19.29 -1.12
N ASP A 400 13.95 -20.11 -0.20
CA ASP A 400 13.13 -20.65 0.92
C ASP A 400 12.54 -19.51 1.77
N PHE A 401 13.32 -18.46 2.04
CA PHE A 401 12.84 -17.28 2.77
C PHE A 401 11.66 -16.60 2.04
N ILE A 402 11.71 -16.50 0.71
CA ILE A 402 10.62 -15.88 -0.06
C ILE A 402 9.40 -16.82 -0.09
N GLU A 403 9.60 -18.13 -0.19
CA GLU A 403 8.52 -19.11 -0.11
C GLU A 403 7.82 -19.05 1.26
N GLU A 404 8.57 -18.94 2.35
CA GLU A 404 8.00 -18.74 3.69
C GLU A 404 7.22 -17.42 3.80
N LEU A 405 7.74 -16.32 3.22
CA LEU A 405 7.01 -15.05 3.18
C LEU A 405 5.70 -15.15 2.40
N SER A 406 5.64 -15.99 1.37
CA SER A 406 4.41 -16.19 0.59
C SER A 406 3.26 -16.79 1.39
N LEU A 407 3.54 -17.49 2.50
CA LEU A 407 2.52 -18.00 3.42
C LEU A 407 1.72 -16.89 4.11
N LEU A 408 2.29 -15.68 4.16
CA LEU A 408 1.62 -14.50 4.70
C LEU A 408 0.60 -13.90 3.72
N GLU A 409 0.61 -14.28 2.46
CA GLU A 409 -0.35 -13.82 1.44
C GLU A 409 -1.80 -14.22 1.77
N PRO A 410 -2.79 -13.46 1.27
CA PRO A 410 -2.70 -12.27 0.39
C PRO A 410 -2.31 -11.00 1.16
N PHE A 411 -1.42 -10.20 0.55
CA PHE A 411 -1.03 -8.89 1.08
C PHE A 411 -2.01 -7.79 0.66
N GLY A 412 -2.14 -6.74 1.49
CA GLY A 412 -2.99 -5.58 1.24
C GLY A 412 -3.16 -4.72 2.49
N MET A 413 -4.22 -3.94 2.56
CA MET A 413 -4.51 -3.13 3.74
C MET A 413 -4.61 -4.03 4.99
N GLY A 414 -4.02 -3.62 6.11
CA GLY A 414 -3.99 -4.39 7.36
C GLY A 414 -3.09 -5.63 7.37
N ASN A 415 -2.58 -6.06 6.22
CA ASN A 415 -1.58 -7.12 6.05
C ASN A 415 -0.58 -6.72 4.96
N PRO A 416 0.24 -5.67 5.18
CA PRO A 416 1.17 -5.17 4.17
C PRO A 416 2.25 -6.20 3.83
N LYS A 417 2.77 -6.14 2.60
CA LYS A 417 3.92 -6.95 2.21
C LYS A 417 5.13 -6.52 3.05
N PRO A 418 5.83 -7.46 3.72
CA PRO A 418 6.98 -7.14 4.56
C PRO A 418 8.07 -6.37 3.81
N GLN A 419 8.61 -5.35 4.48
CA GLN A 419 9.72 -4.53 3.98
C GLN A 419 10.95 -4.71 4.84
N PHE A 420 12.12 -4.77 4.20
CA PHE A 420 13.39 -5.01 4.85
C PHE A 420 14.40 -3.95 4.48
N VAL A 421 15.43 -3.78 5.33
CA VAL A 421 16.56 -2.90 5.05
C VAL A 421 17.82 -3.74 4.89
N CYS A 422 18.58 -3.48 3.82
CA CYS A 422 19.99 -3.87 3.74
C CYS A 422 20.87 -2.63 3.78
N GLN A 423 21.96 -2.69 4.55
CA GLN A 423 22.84 -1.54 4.78
C GLN A 423 24.23 -1.76 4.18
N ASN A 424 24.90 -0.64 3.84
CA ASN A 424 26.29 -0.61 3.37
C ASN A 424 26.56 -1.49 2.14
N LEU A 425 25.69 -1.45 1.14
CA LEU A 425 25.82 -2.19 -0.10
C LEU A 425 26.64 -1.39 -1.12
N LEU A 426 27.74 -1.96 -1.63
CA LEU A 426 28.53 -1.32 -2.68
C LEU A 426 27.87 -1.46 -4.03
N VAL A 427 27.39 -0.36 -4.59
CA VAL A 427 26.85 -0.33 -5.96
C VAL A 427 27.98 -0.47 -6.96
N THR A 428 27.96 -1.53 -7.75
CA THR A 428 29.00 -1.83 -8.76
C THR A 428 28.66 -1.29 -10.13
N LYS A 429 27.38 -1.19 -10.46
CA LYS A 429 26.86 -0.65 -11.71
C LYS A 429 25.43 -0.20 -11.53
N SER A 430 25.12 1.02 -11.94
CA SER A 430 23.78 1.56 -12.00
C SER A 430 23.40 1.92 -13.44
N MET A 431 22.12 1.83 -13.77
CA MET A 431 21.60 2.20 -15.09
C MET A 431 20.13 2.60 -15.00
N LYS A 432 19.72 3.48 -15.89
CA LYS A 432 18.32 3.83 -16.14
C LYS A 432 17.70 2.75 -17.04
N MET A 433 16.43 2.41 -16.80
CA MET A 433 15.70 1.39 -17.58
C MET A 433 14.26 1.83 -17.85
N GLY A 434 13.59 1.09 -18.75
CA GLY A 434 12.24 1.40 -19.24
C GLY A 434 12.27 2.22 -20.53
N LYS A 435 11.11 2.33 -21.22
CA LYS A 435 11.01 3.05 -22.50
C LYS A 435 11.38 4.55 -22.37
N GLU A 436 11.06 5.14 -21.22
CA GLU A 436 11.29 6.55 -20.90
C GLU A 436 12.54 6.76 -20.02
N ASN A 437 13.32 5.72 -19.74
CA ASN A 437 14.47 5.77 -18.83
C ASN A 437 14.13 6.32 -17.43
N ASN A 438 12.93 6.09 -16.95
CA ASN A 438 12.42 6.60 -15.67
C ASN A 438 12.56 5.63 -14.49
N HIS A 439 13.09 4.43 -14.71
CA HIS A 439 13.31 3.43 -13.66
C HIS A 439 14.79 3.21 -13.42
N LEU A 440 15.12 2.78 -12.19
CA LEU A 440 16.46 2.46 -11.75
C LEU A 440 16.67 0.94 -11.76
N ARG A 441 17.80 0.49 -12.30
CA ARG A 441 18.37 -0.83 -12.05
C ARG A 441 19.81 -0.68 -11.62
N PHE A 442 20.21 -1.37 -10.56
CA PHE A 442 21.62 -1.44 -10.22
C PHE A 442 22.02 -2.82 -9.69
N ASN A 443 23.31 -3.11 -9.88
CA ASN A 443 23.93 -4.27 -9.28
C ASN A 443 24.76 -3.82 -8.08
N PHE A 444 24.75 -4.62 -7.03
CA PHE A 444 25.57 -4.39 -5.86
C PHE A 444 26.27 -5.67 -5.43
N ALA A 445 27.45 -5.52 -4.83
CA ALA A 445 28.24 -6.62 -4.33
C ALA A 445 28.09 -6.75 -2.81
N TYR A 446 27.97 -7.98 -2.34
CA TYR A 446 28.04 -8.32 -0.93
C TYR A 446 28.74 -9.67 -0.76
N ASN A 447 29.85 -9.73 0.00
CA ASN A 447 30.65 -10.94 0.22
C ASN A 447 30.94 -11.73 -1.07
N ASN A 448 31.45 -11.07 -2.11
CA ASN A 448 31.79 -11.60 -3.43
C ASN A 448 30.60 -12.14 -4.26
N THR A 449 29.37 -11.95 -3.80
CA THR A 449 28.15 -12.28 -4.56
C THR A 449 27.55 -11.01 -5.14
N GLN A 450 27.10 -11.09 -6.39
CA GLN A 450 26.41 -9.98 -7.07
C GLN A 450 24.89 -10.15 -6.92
N TYR A 451 24.22 -9.06 -6.61
CA TYR A 451 22.76 -8.98 -6.51
C TYR A 451 22.24 -7.87 -7.40
N THR A 452 20.96 -7.93 -7.75
CA THR A 452 20.29 -6.91 -8.57
C THR A 452 19.14 -6.29 -7.79
N ALA A 453 19.06 -4.94 -7.82
CA ALA A 453 17.94 -4.18 -7.31
C ALA A 453 17.26 -3.38 -8.42
N ILE A 454 15.94 -3.23 -8.31
CA ILE A 454 15.11 -2.45 -9.24
C ILE A 454 14.27 -1.46 -8.45
N GLY A 455 14.34 -0.18 -8.84
CA GLY A 455 13.53 0.92 -8.29
C GLY A 455 12.67 1.53 -9.39
N TRP A 456 11.35 1.44 -9.21
CA TRP A 456 10.41 2.05 -10.15
C TRP A 456 10.35 3.57 -9.94
N HIS A 457 10.40 4.35 -11.01
CA HIS A 457 10.42 5.83 -10.99
C HIS A 457 11.56 6.45 -10.16
N MET A 458 12.71 5.76 -10.07
CA MET A 458 13.87 6.17 -9.28
C MET A 458 15.11 6.45 -10.15
N ALA A 459 14.93 6.76 -11.44
CA ALA A 459 16.05 6.94 -12.37
C ALA A 459 16.96 8.12 -12.03
N ASP A 460 16.44 9.14 -11.34
CA ASP A 460 17.18 10.38 -11.04
C ASP A 460 18.43 10.13 -10.19
N VAL A 461 18.40 9.11 -9.33
CA VAL A 461 19.55 8.79 -8.47
C VAL A 461 20.59 7.86 -9.12
N ALA A 462 20.34 7.39 -10.37
CA ALA A 462 21.21 6.39 -11.00
C ALA A 462 22.67 6.82 -11.13
N ASP A 463 22.89 8.07 -11.53
CA ASP A 463 24.24 8.61 -11.73
C ASP A 463 24.96 8.87 -10.39
N ASP A 464 24.20 9.17 -9.34
CA ASP A 464 24.73 9.54 -8.02
C ASP A 464 25.18 8.37 -7.17
N ILE A 465 24.67 7.17 -7.40
CA ILE A 465 24.93 5.99 -6.55
C ILE A 465 26.07 5.10 -7.06
N ASN A 466 26.51 5.26 -8.30
CA ASN A 466 27.51 4.38 -8.91
C ASN A 466 28.84 4.42 -8.15
N ASN A 467 29.39 3.25 -7.81
CA ASN A 467 30.57 3.08 -6.96
C ASN A 467 30.45 3.70 -5.55
N LYS A 468 29.21 3.86 -5.04
CA LYS A 468 28.97 4.34 -3.68
C LYS A 468 28.31 3.26 -2.83
N TYR A 469 28.43 3.45 -1.51
CA TYR A 469 27.70 2.62 -0.55
C TYR A 469 26.30 3.19 -0.32
N VAL A 470 25.29 2.31 -0.39
CA VAL A 470 23.89 2.65 -0.18
C VAL A 470 23.25 1.76 0.89
N ASP A 471 22.26 2.32 1.58
CA ASP A 471 21.28 1.55 2.34
C ASP A 471 20.02 1.48 1.49
N ILE A 472 19.39 0.32 1.40
CA ILE A 472 18.17 0.11 0.62
C ILE A 472 17.02 -0.34 1.52
N LEU A 473 15.84 0.20 1.27
CA LEU A 473 14.56 -0.31 1.72
C LEU A 473 13.93 -1.08 0.56
N PHE A 474 13.57 -2.35 0.78
CA PHE A 474 13.15 -3.21 -0.31
C PHE A 474 12.15 -4.28 0.13
N GLN A 475 11.48 -4.84 -0.87
CA GLN A 475 10.71 -6.08 -0.78
C GLN A 475 11.44 -7.14 -1.63
N PRO A 476 11.71 -8.34 -1.09
CA PRO A 476 12.26 -9.42 -1.90
C PRO A 476 11.18 -9.97 -2.85
N GLU A 477 11.56 -10.22 -4.10
CA GLU A 477 10.68 -10.78 -5.13
C GLU A 477 11.41 -11.84 -5.96
N LEU A 478 10.65 -12.78 -6.50
CA LEU A 478 11.14 -13.69 -7.53
C LEU A 478 10.78 -13.13 -8.90
N ASN A 479 11.77 -13.01 -9.75
CA ASN A 479 11.59 -12.63 -11.15
C ASN A 479 11.78 -13.85 -12.03
N HIS A 480 10.74 -14.23 -12.78
CA HIS A 480 10.76 -15.34 -13.74
C HIS A 480 11.04 -14.77 -15.12
N TRP A 481 12.18 -15.13 -15.70
CA TRP A 481 12.58 -14.69 -17.03
C TRP A 481 13.31 -15.80 -17.78
N ASN A 482 12.85 -16.14 -19.01
CA ASN A 482 13.42 -17.19 -19.85
C ASN A 482 13.63 -18.51 -19.10
N ASP A 483 12.58 -19.03 -18.45
CA ASP A 483 12.57 -20.28 -17.67
C ASP A 483 13.54 -20.30 -16.45
N HIS A 484 14.08 -19.15 -16.09
CA HIS A 484 14.91 -19.00 -14.90
C HIS A 484 14.23 -18.12 -13.87
N THR A 485 14.41 -18.46 -12.59
CA THR A 485 13.94 -17.69 -11.45
C THR A 485 15.10 -16.98 -10.79
N TYR A 486 15.02 -15.67 -10.68
CA TYR A 486 16.05 -14.82 -10.09
C TYR A 486 15.51 -14.11 -8.85
N LEU A 487 16.34 -14.05 -7.83
CA LEU A 487 16.10 -13.18 -6.69
C LEU A 487 16.28 -11.71 -7.11
N GLN A 488 15.30 -10.89 -6.81
CA GLN A 488 15.29 -9.46 -7.10
C GLN A 488 14.94 -8.65 -5.85
N PHE A 489 15.65 -7.56 -5.64
CA PHE A 489 15.37 -6.58 -4.59
C PHE A 489 14.54 -5.45 -5.21
N LYS A 490 13.23 -5.45 -4.95
CA LYS A 490 12.33 -4.36 -5.38
C LYS A 490 12.42 -3.23 -4.38
N LEU A 491 12.97 -2.11 -4.81
CA LEU A 491 13.19 -0.95 -3.93
C LEU A 491 11.88 -0.22 -3.64
N SER A 492 11.73 0.16 -2.38
CA SER A 492 10.76 1.17 -1.94
C SER A 492 11.45 2.51 -1.76
N ASP A 493 12.71 2.50 -1.27
CA ASP A 493 13.53 3.71 -1.10
C ASP A 493 15.02 3.34 -1.06
N LEU A 494 15.89 4.32 -1.24
CA LEU A 494 17.32 4.17 -1.06
C LEU A 494 17.94 5.48 -0.57
N ARG A 495 19.01 5.36 0.18
CA ARG A 495 19.83 6.51 0.58
C ARG A 495 21.31 6.17 0.51
N GLN A 496 22.14 7.19 0.34
CA GLN A 496 23.57 7.02 0.50
C GLN A 496 23.86 6.64 1.96
N SER A 497 24.66 5.58 2.17
CA SER A 497 24.98 5.13 3.52
C SER A 497 25.77 6.20 4.27
N LYS A 498 25.30 6.56 5.47
CA LYS A 498 26.00 7.53 6.34
C LYS A 498 27.20 6.93 7.06
N ARG A 499 27.28 5.61 7.13
CA ARG A 499 28.42 4.90 7.72
C ARG A 499 29.46 4.67 6.63
N LYS A 500 30.51 5.51 6.61
CA LYS A 500 31.79 5.05 6.14
C LYS A 500 32.18 3.86 7.02
N ILE A 501 32.57 2.76 6.35
CA ILE A 501 33.34 1.65 6.94
C ILE A 501 32.45 0.48 7.33
N SER A 502 32.55 -0.54 6.53
CA SER A 502 32.31 -1.90 6.98
C SER A 502 33.29 -2.18 8.14
N TYR A 503 32.80 -2.80 9.20
CA TYR A 503 33.66 -3.44 10.23
C TYR A 503 34.74 -4.33 9.59
N LEU A 504 34.64 -4.59 8.27
CA LEU A 504 35.56 -5.35 7.47
C LEU A 504 36.80 -4.53 7.08
N GLU A 505 36.71 -3.24 6.80
CA GLU A 505 37.81 -2.37 6.43
C GLU A 505 38.57 -1.81 7.67
N GLU A 506 37.89 -1.72 8.82
CA GLU A 506 38.51 -1.34 10.09
C GLU A 506 39.10 -2.51 10.86
N PHE A 507 38.89 -3.77 10.42
CA PHE A 507 39.49 -4.89 11.09
C PHE A 507 41.03 -4.84 10.89
N PRO A 508 41.79 -4.89 11.95
CA PRO A 508 43.21 -4.62 11.85
C PRO A 508 43.94 -5.67 11.00
N ALA A 509 44.82 -5.20 10.11
CA ALA A 509 45.72 -6.08 9.38
C ALA A 509 46.64 -6.84 10.35
N TYR A 510 47.10 -8.02 9.92
CA TYR A 510 48.03 -8.86 10.71
C TYR A 510 49.23 -8.06 11.25
N ASP A 511 49.82 -7.24 10.40
CA ASP A 511 50.94 -6.37 10.75
C ASP A 511 50.58 -5.32 11.83
N THR A 512 49.37 -4.80 11.80
CA THR A 512 48.88 -3.82 12.78
C THR A 512 48.76 -4.41 14.18
N ILE A 513 48.33 -5.66 14.30
CA ILE A 513 48.21 -6.39 15.58
C ILE A 513 49.62 -6.57 16.18
N GLY A 514 50.60 -6.92 15.31
CA GLY A 514 52.01 -7.01 15.72
C GLY A 514 52.58 -5.67 16.19
N LYS A 515 52.28 -4.57 15.52
CA LYS A 515 52.74 -3.22 15.89
C LYS A 515 52.19 -2.77 17.26
N ILE A 516 50.93 -3.03 17.57
CA ILE A 516 50.38 -2.75 18.91
C ILE A 516 51.14 -3.54 19.98
N TYR A 517 51.31 -4.83 19.76
CA TYR A 517 52.09 -5.66 20.69
C TYR A 517 53.50 -5.12 20.94
N LEU A 518 54.20 -4.77 19.88
CA LEU A 518 55.55 -4.23 19.98
C LEU A 518 55.60 -2.87 20.72
N CYS A 519 54.64 -1.98 20.47
CA CYS A 519 54.50 -0.73 21.20
C CYS A 519 54.41 -0.97 22.70
N LEU A 520 53.49 -1.83 23.13
CA LEU A 520 53.23 -2.11 24.54
C LEU A 520 54.44 -2.77 25.21
N ARG A 521 55.10 -3.74 24.55
CA ARG A 521 56.31 -4.41 25.07
C ARG A 521 57.51 -3.48 25.16
N ASN A 522 57.69 -2.59 24.21
CA ASN A 522 58.79 -1.60 24.24
C ASN A 522 58.58 -0.60 25.40
N GLN A 523 57.37 -0.19 25.68
CA GLN A 523 57.06 0.68 26.82
C GLN A 523 57.29 -0.03 28.15
N GLU A 524 56.89 -1.30 28.29
CA GLU A 524 57.18 -2.11 29.47
C GLU A 524 58.68 -2.23 29.70
N LYS A 525 59.42 -2.56 28.64
CA LYS A 525 60.89 -2.76 28.71
C LYS A 525 61.62 -1.49 29.02
N LYS A 526 61.23 -0.35 28.46
CA LYS A 526 61.96 0.92 28.57
C LYS A 526 61.56 1.73 29.80
N TYR A 527 60.32 1.64 30.24
CA TYR A 527 59.76 2.51 31.29
C TYR A 527 59.13 1.76 32.43
N GLY A 528 59.11 0.41 32.42
CA GLY A 528 58.47 -0.42 33.44
C GLY A 528 56.92 -0.37 33.46
N GLN A 529 56.33 0.24 32.44
CA GLN A 529 54.87 0.39 32.37
C GLN A 529 54.23 -0.91 31.90
N SER A 530 53.49 -1.61 32.76
CA SER A 530 52.81 -2.88 32.45
C SER A 530 51.30 -2.75 32.32
N ILE A 531 50.73 -1.60 32.60
CA ILE A 531 49.28 -1.32 32.52
C ILE A 531 49.06 -0.13 31.59
N PHE A 532 48.17 -0.29 30.64
CA PHE A 532 47.86 0.69 29.59
C PHE A 532 46.35 0.94 29.52
N SER A 533 45.94 2.07 28.96
CA SER A 533 44.59 2.38 28.52
C SER A 533 44.45 2.33 26.99
N LEU A 534 43.22 2.36 26.48
CA LEU A 534 42.98 2.45 25.04
C LEU A 534 43.63 3.70 24.42
N LYS A 535 43.58 4.84 25.15
CA LYS A 535 44.21 6.09 24.74
C LYS A 535 45.73 6.00 24.66
N ASP A 536 46.37 5.23 25.57
CA ASP A 536 47.79 4.99 25.51
C ASP A 536 48.16 4.22 24.23
N CYS A 537 47.38 3.21 23.87
CA CYS A 537 47.58 2.46 22.63
C CYS A 537 47.47 3.34 21.39
N GLN A 538 46.47 4.22 21.32
CA GLN A 538 46.33 5.19 20.23
C GLN A 538 47.51 6.15 20.13
N SER A 539 47.89 6.73 21.24
CA SER A 539 48.99 7.69 21.31
C SER A 539 50.30 7.07 20.88
N LEU A 540 50.61 5.86 21.35
CA LEU A 540 51.84 5.12 21.01
C LEU A 540 51.87 4.73 19.53
N LEU A 541 50.77 4.24 18.96
CA LEU A 541 50.70 3.90 17.54
C LEU A 541 50.91 5.12 16.65
N LYS A 542 50.29 6.25 17.02
CA LYS A 542 50.44 7.51 16.29
C LYS A 542 51.87 8.03 16.39
N GLN A 543 52.46 7.99 17.57
CA GLN A 543 53.80 8.51 17.82
C GLN A 543 54.92 7.65 17.16
N ILE A 544 54.79 6.30 17.21
CA ILE A 544 55.86 5.39 16.78
C ILE A 544 55.73 5.01 15.30
N TYR A 545 54.51 4.80 14.81
CA TYR A 545 54.27 4.29 13.46
C TYR A 545 53.47 5.25 12.57
N ASN A 546 53.14 6.45 13.06
CA ASN A 546 52.26 7.41 12.39
C ASN A 546 50.91 6.80 11.94
N LEU A 547 50.39 5.81 12.71
CA LEU A 547 49.13 5.12 12.45
C LEU A 547 48.04 5.74 13.31
N ASN A 548 46.96 6.18 12.65
CA ASN A 548 45.74 6.68 13.29
C ASN A 548 44.63 5.65 13.09
N LEU A 549 44.42 4.78 14.09
CA LEU A 549 43.43 3.73 14.07
C LEU A 549 42.19 4.15 14.85
N SER A 550 41.00 3.64 14.42
CA SER A 550 39.78 3.82 15.18
C SER A 550 39.80 3.02 16.50
N ASP A 551 38.99 3.45 17.46
CA ASP A 551 38.81 2.73 18.74
C ASP A 551 38.38 1.28 18.51
N TYR A 552 37.62 1.03 17.46
CA TYR A 552 37.19 -0.31 17.08
C TYR A 552 38.40 -1.18 16.66
N SER A 553 39.22 -0.70 15.73
CA SER A 553 40.41 -1.41 15.27
C SER A 553 41.36 -1.75 16.41
N ILE A 554 41.58 -0.82 17.32
CA ILE A 554 42.45 -1.04 18.48
C ILE A 554 41.82 -2.05 19.43
N LYS A 555 40.53 -1.96 19.72
CA LYS A 555 39.81 -2.94 20.53
C LYS A 555 39.89 -4.34 19.93
N GLN A 556 39.75 -4.50 18.60
CA GLN A 556 39.88 -5.81 17.95
C GLN A 556 41.30 -6.37 18.10
N CYS A 557 42.36 -5.54 17.92
CA CYS A 557 43.74 -5.97 18.19
C CYS A 557 43.92 -6.47 19.62
N LEU A 558 43.38 -5.75 20.59
CA LEU A 558 43.51 -6.11 22.01
C LEU A 558 42.73 -7.39 22.36
N ILE A 559 41.55 -7.58 21.79
CA ILE A 559 40.76 -8.82 21.94
C ILE A 559 41.56 -10.02 21.40
N ILE A 560 42.12 -9.89 20.18
CA ILE A 560 42.91 -10.93 19.54
C ILE A 560 44.15 -11.27 20.41
N LEU A 561 44.85 -10.27 20.91
CA LEU A 561 46.04 -10.47 21.78
C LEU A 561 45.63 -11.07 23.14
N SER A 562 44.45 -10.79 23.65
CA SER A 562 43.91 -11.39 24.86
C SER A 562 43.52 -12.86 24.68
N GLU A 563 42.86 -13.20 23.56
CA GLU A 563 42.47 -14.56 23.22
C GLU A 563 43.67 -15.52 23.06
N ILE A 564 44.80 -15.00 22.66
CA ILE A 564 46.06 -15.76 22.56
C ILE A 564 46.98 -15.61 23.79
N ASN A 565 46.44 -15.16 24.93
CA ASN A 565 47.13 -15.04 26.22
C ASN A 565 48.38 -14.16 26.22
N ILE A 566 48.38 -13.08 25.45
CA ILE A 566 49.48 -12.07 25.43
C ILE A 566 49.21 -10.97 26.46
N LEU A 567 47.94 -10.61 26.66
CA LEU A 567 47.51 -9.59 27.60
C LEU A 567 46.16 -9.96 28.24
N THR A 568 45.77 -9.22 29.27
CA THR A 568 44.44 -9.28 29.86
C THR A 568 43.79 -7.92 29.81
N ILE A 569 42.47 -7.90 29.63
CA ILE A 569 41.62 -6.69 29.59
C ILE A 569 40.68 -6.75 30.76
N ASN A 570 40.76 -5.77 31.68
CA ASN A 570 39.85 -5.59 32.80
C ASN A 570 39.26 -4.19 32.72
N GLN A 571 38.00 -4.06 32.36
CA GLN A 571 37.36 -2.77 32.06
C GLN A 571 38.21 -1.98 31.02
N ASP A 572 38.74 -0.81 31.37
CA ASP A 572 39.55 0.01 30.48
C ASP A 572 41.06 -0.20 30.71
N LYS A 573 41.48 -1.16 31.53
CA LYS A 573 42.88 -1.45 31.84
C LYS A 573 43.39 -2.66 31.10
N ILE A 574 44.46 -2.48 30.34
CA ILE A 574 45.13 -3.49 29.55
C ILE A 574 46.42 -3.83 30.27
N LYS A 575 46.59 -5.10 30.68
CA LYS A 575 47.81 -5.56 31.37
C LYS A 575 48.53 -6.62 30.53
N LEU A 576 49.80 -6.40 30.24
CA LEU A 576 50.64 -7.39 29.58
C LEU A 576 50.91 -8.58 30.50
N LEU A 577 50.86 -9.77 29.93
CA LEU A 577 51.29 -11.00 30.59
C LEU A 577 52.78 -11.28 30.39
N SER A 578 53.37 -12.19 31.15
CA SER A 578 54.74 -12.64 31.01
C SER A 578 55.04 -13.11 29.58
N LEU A 579 56.28 -12.97 29.12
CA LEU A 579 56.66 -13.42 27.77
C LEU A 579 56.37 -14.91 27.61
N PRO A 580 55.69 -15.31 26.52
CA PRO A 580 55.42 -16.72 26.25
C PRO A 580 56.73 -17.47 25.94
N ASN A 581 56.82 -18.70 26.40
CA ASN A 581 57.99 -19.57 26.17
C ASN A 581 58.05 -20.13 24.75
N GLN A 582 57.01 -19.92 23.94
CA GLN A 582 56.93 -20.37 22.55
C GLN A 582 56.36 -19.27 21.65
N LYS A 583 56.70 -19.34 20.37
CA LYS A 583 56.15 -18.45 19.35
C LYS A 583 54.65 -18.68 19.22
N ILE A 584 53.83 -17.65 19.46
CA ILE A 584 52.39 -17.71 19.36
C ILE A 584 51.94 -17.20 17.99
N ASP A 585 51.10 -17.93 17.30
CA ASP A 585 50.49 -17.51 16.03
C ASP A 585 49.15 -16.80 16.32
N ILE A 586 49.00 -15.60 15.79
CA ILE A 586 47.77 -14.78 15.88
C ILE A 586 46.57 -15.53 15.28
N LYS A 587 46.80 -16.44 14.33
CA LYS A 587 45.76 -17.28 13.74
C LYS A 587 45.04 -18.19 14.74
N ASN A 588 45.61 -18.41 15.92
CA ASN A 588 44.99 -19.16 17.01
C ASN A 588 43.91 -18.37 17.75
N SER A 589 43.78 -17.07 17.50
CA SER A 589 42.66 -16.29 18.04
C SER A 589 41.36 -16.65 17.31
N PRO A 590 40.27 -17.03 18.03
CA PRO A 590 38.97 -17.26 17.43
C PRO A 590 38.44 -16.07 16.64
N THR A 591 38.62 -14.86 17.15
CA THR A 591 38.23 -13.62 16.47
C THR A 591 39.00 -13.40 15.17
N PHE A 592 40.32 -13.65 15.16
CA PHE A 592 41.14 -13.54 13.95
C PHE A 592 40.81 -14.66 12.95
N ALA A 593 40.64 -15.91 13.42
CA ALA A 593 40.36 -17.07 12.57
C ALA A 593 39.02 -16.95 11.89
N LYS A 594 37.97 -16.53 12.63
CA LYS A 594 36.65 -16.27 12.06
C LYS A 594 36.72 -15.25 10.92
N ARG A 595 37.52 -14.21 11.08
CA ARG A 595 37.70 -13.17 10.09
C ARG A 595 38.53 -13.64 8.87
N PHE A 596 39.60 -14.36 9.10
CA PHE A 596 40.45 -14.89 8.05
C PHE A 596 39.73 -15.89 7.15
N ASN A 597 38.82 -16.68 7.71
CA ASN A 597 37.97 -17.59 6.95
C ASN A 597 36.91 -16.83 6.14
N LEU A 598 36.38 -15.71 6.65
CA LEU A 598 35.45 -14.84 5.90
C LEU A 598 36.15 -14.08 4.75
N GLN A 599 37.48 -13.85 4.81
CA GLN A 599 38.23 -13.25 3.70
C GLN A 599 38.62 -14.26 2.60
N LYS A 600 38.52 -15.56 2.89
CA LYS A 600 38.78 -16.64 1.91
C LYS A 600 37.54 -17.16 1.18
N LEU A 601 36.35 -16.81 1.66
CA LEU A 601 35.05 -17.04 1.01
C LEU A 601 34.68 -15.82 0.17
#